data_c89286149f3d02c83a9353a29e8f0d34
#
_entry.id   c89286149f3d02c83a9353a29e8f0d34
#
_cell.length_a   1.000
_cell.length_b   1.000
_cell.length_c   1.000
_cell.angle_alpha   90.00
_cell.angle_beta   90.00
_cell.angle_gamma   90.00
#
_symmetry.space_group_name_H-M   'P 1'
#
loop_
_entity.id
_entity.type
_entity.pdbx_description
1 polymer ?
#
loop_
_entity_poly.entity_id
_entity_poly.type
_entity_poly.pdbx_seq_one_letter_code
_entity_poly.pdbx_strand_id
1 'polypeptide(L)'
;EKKDCRVRNTKEAILEAHFPPGSGNWCTWMFGRNLSNWDESFTWAKWITPSRDLIRLYEEQGDTKRYNESVVWYDCGWSNYYPADHYAFMYKCRSAFNSIIYLRYADILLLKAEAKIMGEAPDLNGAADIIDRIRNRAGLGKLPQSTRSSKEALLQAYMLSLIHISEPTRLQL
;
A
#
# COMPACT_ATOMS: atom_id res chain seq x y z
N GLU A 1 -10.01 1.41 -16.80
CA GLU A 1 -10.78 0.90 -15.63
C GLU A 1 -10.17 1.29 -14.29
N LYS A 2 -8.86 1.49 -14.20
CA LYS A 2 -8.19 1.83 -12.94
C LYS A 2 -8.01 3.33 -12.69
N LYS A 3 -8.31 4.19 -13.65
CA LYS A 3 -7.99 5.63 -13.58
C LYS A 3 -8.88 6.41 -12.62
N ASP A 4 -10.12 6.02 -12.42
CA ASP A 4 -11.08 6.72 -11.56
C ASP A 4 -11.45 5.99 -10.28
N CYS A 5 -10.85 4.81 -10.07
CA CYS A 5 -11.03 3.97 -8.88
C CYS A 5 -12.49 3.65 -8.52
N ARG A 6 -13.37 3.52 -9.53
CA ARG A 6 -14.79 3.22 -9.32
C ARG A 6 -15.12 1.73 -9.21
N VAL A 7 -14.12 0.87 -9.39
CA VAL A 7 -14.32 -0.58 -9.28
C VAL A 7 -14.53 -0.94 -7.82
N ARG A 8 -15.69 -1.49 -7.51
CA ARG A 8 -16.14 -1.88 -6.17
C ARG A 8 -16.42 -3.38 -6.12
N ASN A 9 -16.51 -3.93 -4.90
CA ASN A 9 -16.85 -5.34 -4.67
C ASN A 9 -15.96 -6.30 -5.46
N THR A 10 -14.68 -6.03 -5.47
CA THR A 10 -13.71 -6.90 -6.15
C THR A 10 -13.53 -8.20 -5.36
N LYS A 11 -13.02 -9.25 -6.01
CA LYS A 11 -12.68 -10.51 -5.33
C LYS A 11 -11.60 -10.35 -4.24
N GLU A 12 -10.91 -9.24 -4.23
CA GLU A 12 -9.88 -8.90 -3.25
C GLU A 12 -10.48 -8.23 -2.01
N ALA A 13 -11.54 -7.43 -2.16
CA ALA A 13 -12.17 -6.71 -1.04
C ALA A 13 -13.11 -7.64 -0.27
N ILE A 14 -12.91 -7.74 1.05
CA ILE A 14 -13.79 -8.47 1.97
C ILE A 14 -14.72 -7.51 2.68
N LEU A 15 -14.17 -6.38 3.14
CA LEU A 15 -14.94 -5.31 3.76
C LEU A 15 -14.45 -3.96 3.25
N GLU A 16 -15.35 -3.21 2.63
CA GLU A 16 -15.06 -1.87 2.13
C GLU A 16 -16.21 -0.88 2.36
N ALA A 17 -15.88 0.38 2.66
CA ALA A 17 -16.85 1.47 2.70
C ALA A 17 -16.92 2.14 1.33
N HIS A 18 -18.12 2.23 0.79
CA HIS A 18 -18.39 2.92 -0.47
C HIS A 18 -18.84 4.34 -0.22
N PHE A 19 -18.43 5.25 -1.09
CA PHE A 19 -18.86 6.64 -1.05
C PHE A 19 -19.81 6.91 -2.23
N PRO A 20 -21.03 7.43 -1.97
CA PRO A 20 -21.94 7.78 -3.05
C PRO A 20 -21.43 8.98 -3.84
N PRO A 21 -21.88 9.16 -5.10
CA PRO A 21 -21.57 10.35 -5.88
C PRO A 21 -21.93 11.62 -5.11
N GLY A 22 -21.04 12.60 -5.10
CA GLY A 22 -21.25 13.88 -4.43
C GLY A 22 -20.83 13.96 -2.97
N SER A 23 -20.66 12.83 -2.24
CA SER A 23 -20.15 12.86 -0.86
C SER A 23 -18.62 12.76 -0.77
N GLY A 24 -17.99 12.14 -1.75
CA GLY A 24 -16.53 11.95 -1.81
C GLY A 24 -15.91 11.33 -0.56
N ASN A 25 -14.72 10.78 -0.67
CA ASN A 25 -13.97 10.42 0.51
C ASN A 25 -12.86 11.45 0.77
N TRP A 26 -12.65 11.77 2.04
CA TRP A 26 -11.66 12.75 2.47
C TRP A 26 -10.21 12.32 2.24
N CYS A 27 -9.96 11.03 2.02
CA CYS A 27 -8.61 10.52 1.80
C CYS A 27 -7.93 11.19 0.59
N THR A 28 -8.67 11.42 -0.50
CA THR A 28 -8.12 12.11 -1.67
C THR A 28 -7.75 13.55 -1.35
N TRP A 29 -8.53 14.22 -0.54
CA TRP A 29 -8.29 15.62 -0.15
C TRP A 29 -7.14 15.77 0.84
N MET A 30 -7.01 14.82 1.77
CA MET A 30 -6.02 14.90 2.84
C MET A 30 -4.66 14.32 2.45
N PHE A 31 -4.63 13.28 1.63
CA PHE A 31 -3.45 12.46 1.40
C PHE A 31 -3.07 12.31 -0.07
N GLY A 32 -4.05 12.36 -0.93
CA GLY A 32 -3.86 12.13 -2.34
C GLY A 32 -4.01 13.40 -3.15
N ARG A 33 -4.01 13.19 -4.45
CA ARG A 33 -4.22 14.22 -5.44
C ARG A 33 -5.12 13.68 -6.53
N ASN A 34 -6.16 14.42 -6.89
CA ASN A 34 -6.93 14.12 -8.08
C ASN A 34 -6.12 14.49 -9.32
N LEU A 35 -5.49 13.51 -9.93
CA LEU A 35 -4.59 13.72 -11.07
C LEU A 35 -5.30 14.07 -12.38
N SER A 36 -6.62 13.90 -12.44
CA SER A 36 -7.40 14.26 -13.64
C SER A 36 -7.68 15.76 -13.74
N ASN A 37 -7.78 16.44 -12.61
CA ASN A 37 -8.08 17.86 -12.51
C ASN A 37 -7.27 18.47 -11.36
N TRP A 38 -5.96 18.64 -11.58
CA TRP A 38 -5.14 19.29 -10.59
C TRP A 38 -5.54 20.75 -10.45
N ASP A 39 -5.98 21.08 -9.24
CA ASP A 39 -6.25 22.43 -8.81
C ASP A 39 -5.44 22.69 -7.55
N GLU A 40 -4.60 23.71 -7.57
CA GLU A 40 -3.77 24.10 -6.42
C GLU A 40 -4.60 24.50 -5.20
N SER A 41 -5.88 24.86 -5.38
CA SER A 41 -6.80 25.14 -4.29
C SER A 41 -7.10 23.93 -3.42
N PHE A 42 -6.89 22.71 -3.91
CA PHE A 42 -7.01 21.46 -3.16
C PHE A 42 -5.73 21.07 -2.41
N THR A 43 -4.91 22.00 -2.02
CA THR A 43 -3.61 21.81 -1.35
C THR A 43 -3.68 21.29 0.09
N TRP A 44 -4.80 20.75 0.53
CA TRP A 44 -4.90 20.04 1.81
C TRP A 44 -4.03 18.78 1.85
N ALA A 45 -3.67 18.25 0.69
CA ALA A 45 -2.76 17.12 0.53
C ALA A 45 -1.38 17.28 1.18
N LYS A 46 -0.99 18.49 1.58
CA LYS A 46 0.28 18.76 2.29
C LYS A 46 0.35 18.22 3.73
N TRP A 47 -0.73 17.72 4.27
CA TRP A 47 -0.78 17.26 5.66
C TRP A 47 -0.13 15.89 5.84
N ILE A 48 -0.25 15.02 4.85
CA ILE A 48 0.32 13.68 4.90
C ILE A 48 0.91 13.34 3.54
N THR A 49 2.16 12.93 3.55
CA THR A 49 2.92 12.49 2.38
C THR A 49 3.46 11.08 2.64
N PRO A 50 3.74 10.28 1.61
CA PRO A 50 4.47 9.03 1.78
C PRO A 50 5.79 9.28 2.53
N SER A 51 6.08 8.44 3.53
CA SER A 51 7.32 8.59 4.27
C SER A 51 8.52 8.29 3.38
N ARG A 52 9.66 8.94 3.67
CA ARG A 52 10.92 8.64 2.98
C ARG A 52 11.37 7.20 3.21
N ASP A 53 11.06 6.64 4.38
CA ASP A 53 11.37 5.25 4.69
C ASP A 53 10.55 4.27 3.84
N LEU A 54 9.26 4.55 3.61
CA LEU A 54 8.43 3.75 2.71
C LEU A 54 8.97 3.78 1.27
N ILE A 55 9.35 4.97 0.79
CA ILE A 55 9.93 5.15 -0.54
C ILE A 55 11.22 4.32 -0.66
N ARG A 56 12.14 4.46 0.32
CA ARG A 56 13.38 3.69 0.37
C ARG A 56 13.13 2.18 0.41
N LEU A 57 12.16 1.70 1.18
CA LEU A 57 11.82 0.28 1.24
C LEU A 57 11.36 -0.28 -0.12
N TYR A 58 10.58 0.47 -0.88
CA TYR A 58 10.21 0.07 -2.24
C TYR A 58 11.43 -0.05 -3.16
N GLU A 59 12.35 0.93 -3.08
CA GLU A 59 13.58 0.97 -3.89
C GLU A 59 14.52 -0.18 -3.52
N GLU A 60 14.80 -0.40 -2.25
CA GLU A 60 15.65 -1.48 -1.74
C GLU A 60 15.12 -2.88 -2.11
N GLN A 61 13.80 -3.04 -2.14
CA GLN A 61 13.16 -4.29 -2.51
C GLN A 61 13.01 -4.48 -4.02
N GLY A 62 13.24 -3.45 -4.83
CA GLY A 62 12.96 -3.45 -6.26
C GLY A 62 11.47 -3.57 -6.58
N ASP A 63 10.59 -3.11 -5.67
CA ASP A 63 9.15 -3.22 -5.79
C ASP A 63 8.54 -2.08 -6.62
N THR A 64 8.94 -1.99 -7.86
CA THR A 64 8.55 -0.91 -8.76
C THR A 64 7.05 -0.89 -9.05
N LYS A 65 6.38 -2.05 -9.08
CA LYS A 65 4.94 -2.11 -9.35
C LYS A 65 4.12 -1.44 -8.26
N ARG A 66 4.38 -1.79 -6.99
CA ARG A 66 3.64 -1.20 -5.87
C ARG A 66 4.07 0.24 -5.64
N TYR A 67 5.36 0.56 -5.84
CA TYR A 67 5.86 1.92 -5.77
C TYR A 67 5.09 2.85 -6.73
N ASN A 68 5.05 2.52 -8.01
CA ASN A 68 4.38 3.33 -9.04
C ASN A 68 2.86 3.47 -8.84
N GLU A 69 2.23 2.51 -8.14
CA GLU A 69 0.79 2.57 -7.80
C GLU A 69 0.54 3.27 -6.45
N SER A 70 1.59 3.53 -5.66
CA SER A 70 1.46 4.11 -4.31
C SER A 70 1.95 5.53 -4.22
N VAL A 71 2.99 5.89 -4.96
CA VAL A 71 3.66 7.19 -4.89
C VAL A 71 3.69 7.84 -6.26
N VAL A 72 3.44 9.13 -6.30
CA VAL A 72 3.58 9.95 -7.50
C VAL A 72 4.22 11.28 -7.13
N TRP A 73 5.06 11.82 -8.02
CA TRP A 73 5.81 13.03 -7.80
C TRP A 73 5.27 14.18 -8.65
N TYR A 74 5.19 15.35 -8.05
CA TYR A 74 4.75 16.57 -8.71
C TYR A 74 5.46 17.80 -8.16
N ASP A 75 5.47 18.87 -8.94
CA ASP A 75 5.93 20.18 -8.52
C ASP A 75 4.95 20.79 -7.53
N CYS A 76 5.50 21.43 -6.49
CA CYS A 76 4.71 21.89 -5.37
C CYS A 76 5.44 23.05 -4.65
N GLY A 77 5.13 24.29 -5.04
CA GLY A 77 5.83 25.49 -4.56
C GLY A 77 5.68 25.79 -3.05
N TRP A 78 4.81 25.07 -2.35
CA TRP A 78 4.56 25.26 -0.91
C TRP A 78 5.23 24.21 -0.01
N SER A 79 5.97 23.27 -0.58
CA SER A 79 6.58 22.18 0.21
C SER A 79 7.80 22.64 0.98
N ASN A 80 7.86 22.28 2.28
CA ASN A 80 9.05 22.39 3.12
C ASN A 80 9.72 21.03 3.36
N TYR A 81 9.04 19.92 3.04
CA TYR A 81 9.48 18.57 3.37
C TYR A 81 10.23 17.91 2.23
N TYR A 82 9.76 18.10 1.00
CA TYR A 82 10.43 17.73 -0.24
C TYR A 82 10.82 18.99 -1.02
N PRO A 83 11.79 18.92 -1.94
CA PRO A 83 12.02 20.00 -2.90
C PRO A 83 10.73 20.40 -3.61
N ALA A 84 10.55 21.69 -3.89
CA ALA A 84 9.33 22.22 -4.48
C ALA A 84 8.98 21.59 -5.84
N ASP A 85 10.01 21.22 -6.61
CA ASP A 85 9.91 20.56 -7.90
C ASP A 85 9.76 19.04 -7.83
N HIS A 86 9.74 18.47 -6.62
CA HIS A 86 9.72 17.02 -6.44
C HIS A 86 9.03 16.62 -5.14
N TYR A 87 7.71 16.79 -5.08
CA TYR A 87 6.90 16.45 -3.92
C TYR A 87 6.19 15.11 -4.11
N ALA A 88 6.25 14.24 -3.09
CA ALA A 88 5.62 12.94 -3.11
C ALA A 88 4.16 13.01 -2.65
N PHE A 89 3.25 12.49 -3.45
CA PHE A 89 1.83 12.32 -3.13
C PHE A 89 1.44 10.86 -3.05
N MET A 90 0.44 10.55 -2.25
CA MET A 90 -0.17 9.21 -2.19
C MET A 90 -1.01 8.95 -3.43
N TYR A 91 -0.50 8.15 -4.35
CA TYR A 91 -1.20 7.81 -5.59
C TYR A 91 -2.39 6.88 -5.38
N LYS A 92 -2.40 6.10 -4.33
CA LYS A 92 -3.56 5.24 -4.00
C LYS A 92 -4.83 6.03 -3.67
N CYS A 93 -4.70 7.25 -3.19
CA CYS A 93 -5.82 8.16 -2.88
C CYS A 93 -6.10 9.15 -4.03
N ARG A 94 -6.04 8.69 -5.27
CA ARG A 94 -6.14 9.52 -6.48
C ARG A 94 -7.55 9.88 -6.94
N SER A 95 -8.56 9.43 -6.24
CA SER A 95 -9.96 9.70 -6.59
C SER A 95 -10.84 9.84 -5.35
N ALA A 96 -11.72 10.83 -5.35
CA ALA A 96 -12.74 11.00 -4.32
C ALA A 96 -13.78 9.86 -4.30
N PHE A 97 -13.78 9.02 -5.32
CA PHE A 97 -14.68 7.86 -5.43
C PHE A 97 -14.05 6.54 -4.97
N ASN A 98 -12.81 6.57 -4.48
CA ASN A 98 -12.18 5.40 -3.91
C ASN A 98 -13.01 4.86 -2.75
N SER A 99 -13.25 3.55 -2.73
CA SER A 99 -13.70 2.88 -1.52
C SER A 99 -12.55 2.85 -0.51
N ILE A 100 -12.89 2.95 0.77
CA ILE A 100 -11.94 2.63 1.84
C ILE A 100 -12.06 1.14 2.13
N ILE A 101 -11.00 0.41 1.89
CA ILE A 101 -10.95 -1.03 2.10
C ILE A 101 -10.40 -1.29 3.50
N TYR A 102 -11.25 -1.85 4.38
CA TYR A 102 -10.88 -2.21 5.74
C TYR A 102 -10.23 -3.58 5.82
N LEU A 103 -10.68 -4.52 4.98
CA LEU A 103 -10.19 -5.90 4.99
C LEU A 103 -10.13 -6.45 3.57
N ARG A 104 -8.98 -7.02 3.21
CA ARG A 104 -8.71 -7.62 1.91
C ARG A 104 -8.31 -9.07 2.04
N TYR A 105 -8.47 -9.82 0.97
CA TYR A 105 -8.01 -11.21 0.93
C TYR A 105 -6.50 -11.36 1.21
N ALA A 106 -5.69 -10.43 0.73
CA ALA A 106 -4.25 -10.41 1.02
C ALA A 106 -3.96 -10.26 2.53
N ASP A 107 -4.76 -9.46 3.25
CA ASP A 107 -4.59 -9.27 4.71
C ASP A 107 -4.87 -10.60 5.45
N ILE A 108 -5.92 -11.33 5.05
CA ILE A 108 -6.23 -12.66 5.61
C ILE A 108 -5.13 -13.68 5.29
N LEU A 109 -4.56 -13.63 4.08
CA LEU A 109 -3.44 -14.50 3.72
C LEU A 109 -2.22 -14.22 4.59
N LEU A 110 -1.91 -12.95 4.87
CA LEU A 110 -0.81 -12.60 5.77
C LEU A 110 -1.06 -13.03 7.20
N LEU A 111 -2.26 -12.84 7.74
CA LEU A 111 -2.62 -13.37 9.07
C LEU A 111 -2.46 -14.89 9.14
N LYS A 112 -2.83 -15.61 8.06
CA LYS A 112 -2.60 -17.05 7.97
C LYS A 112 -1.10 -17.40 7.96
N ALA A 113 -0.27 -16.61 7.27
CA ALA A 113 1.18 -16.81 7.25
C ALA A 113 1.76 -16.59 8.65
N GLU A 114 1.35 -15.53 9.35
CA GLU A 114 1.76 -15.25 10.72
C GLU A 114 1.39 -16.42 11.67
N ALA A 115 0.16 -16.90 11.62
CA ALA A 115 -0.28 -18.04 12.42
C ALA A 115 0.56 -19.30 12.15
N LYS A 116 0.98 -19.54 10.89
CA LYS A 116 1.87 -20.65 10.54
C LYS A 116 3.30 -20.48 11.10
N ILE A 117 3.80 -19.24 11.19
CA ILE A 117 5.12 -18.94 11.73
C ILE A 117 5.11 -19.05 13.26
N MET A 118 4.04 -18.56 13.90
CA MET A 118 3.97 -18.37 15.35
C MET A 118 3.31 -19.52 16.10
N GLY A 119 2.64 -20.44 15.41
CA GLY A 119 1.95 -21.56 16.02
C GLY A 119 2.87 -22.48 16.81
N GLU A 120 2.30 -23.35 17.64
CA GLU A 120 3.04 -24.34 18.46
C GLU A 120 3.87 -25.32 17.60
N ALA A 121 3.37 -25.66 16.41
CA ALA A 121 4.09 -26.43 15.38
C ALA A 121 4.30 -25.56 14.14
N PRO A 122 5.39 -24.78 14.05
CA PRO A 122 5.61 -23.84 12.95
C PRO A 122 5.70 -24.52 11.58
N ASP A 123 4.92 -24.05 10.62
CA ASP A 123 5.00 -24.42 9.22
C ASP A 123 5.64 -23.29 8.41
N LEU A 124 6.96 -23.16 8.50
CA LEU A 124 7.71 -22.09 7.85
C LEU A 124 7.59 -22.14 6.32
N ASN A 125 7.58 -23.35 5.72
CA ASN A 125 7.44 -23.49 4.28
C ASN A 125 6.06 -23.04 3.79
N GLY A 126 5.00 -23.47 4.44
CA GLY A 126 3.65 -23.04 4.09
C GLY A 126 3.41 -21.53 4.32
N ALA A 127 4.07 -20.92 5.30
CA ALA A 127 4.06 -19.48 5.51
C ALA A 127 4.81 -18.77 4.37
N ALA A 128 6.01 -19.24 4.02
CA ALA A 128 6.80 -18.69 2.94
C ALA A 128 6.07 -18.75 1.59
N ASP A 129 5.36 -19.83 1.31
CA ASP A 129 4.56 -19.96 0.08
C ASP A 129 3.43 -18.92 -0.01
N ILE A 130 2.81 -18.60 1.10
CA ILE A 130 1.80 -17.53 1.18
C ILE A 130 2.45 -16.17 0.90
N ILE A 131 3.58 -15.87 1.52
CA ILE A 131 4.31 -14.61 1.31
C ILE A 131 4.78 -14.53 -0.15
N ASP A 132 5.31 -15.61 -0.73
CA ASP A 132 5.73 -15.67 -2.12
C ASP A 132 4.57 -15.41 -3.09
N ARG A 133 3.38 -15.88 -2.80
CA ARG A 133 2.17 -15.59 -3.60
C ARG A 133 1.89 -14.08 -3.67
N ILE A 134 2.04 -13.39 -2.54
CA ILE A 134 1.87 -11.94 -2.46
C ILE A 134 3.00 -11.22 -3.20
N ARG A 135 4.24 -11.65 -3.02
CA ARG A 135 5.42 -11.12 -3.69
C ARG A 135 5.32 -11.26 -5.20
N ASN A 136 4.92 -12.42 -5.70
CA ASN A 136 4.73 -12.67 -7.13
C ASN A 136 3.71 -11.72 -7.77
N ARG A 137 2.62 -11.38 -7.07
CA ARG A 137 1.65 -10.39 -7.54
C ARG A 137 2.30 -9.01 -7.74
N ALA A 138 3.23 -8.64 -6.87
CA ALA A 138 4.03 -7.42 -6.98
C ALA A 138 5.15 -7.50 -8.02
N GLY A 139 5.39 -8.67 -8.59
CA GLY A 139 6.47 -8.90 -9.54
C GLY A 139 7.82 -9.19 -8.89
N LEU A 140 7.83 -9.43 -7.58
CA LEU A 140 9.02 -9.84 -6.83
C LEU A 140 9.21 -11.35 -6.94
N GLY A 141 10.46 -11.77 -6.94
CA GLY A 141 10.82 -13.20 -6.91
C GLY A 141 10.46 -13.88 -5.59
N LYS A 142 10.62 -15.20 -5.56
CA LYS A 142 10.46 -16.00 -4.33
C LYS A 142 11.49 -15.60 -3.27
N LEU A 143 11.14 -15.84 -2.02
CA LEU A 143 12.07 -15.66 -0.90
C LEU A 143 13.26 -16.62 -1.02
N PRO A 144 14.48 -16.16 -0.69
CA PRO A 144 15.66 -17.01 -0.62
C PRO A 144 15.47 -18.17 0.38
N GLN A 145 16.14 -19.31 0.16
CA GLN A 145 16.02 -20.45 1.06
C GLN A 145 16.48 -20.13 2.49
N SER A 146 17.48 -19.27 2.64
CA SER A 146 17.93 -18.79 3.96
C SER A 146 16.82 -18.07 4.74
N THR A 147 16.00 -17.28 4.08
CA THR A 147 14.83 -16.62 4.68
C THR A 147 13.73 -17.63 5.01
N ARG A 148 13.47 -18.58 4.11
CA ARG A 148 12.41 -19.59 4.26
C ARG A 148 12.66 -20.53 5.45
N SER A 149 13.92 -20.78 5.82
CA SER A 149 14.31 -21.69 6.90
C SER A 149 14.55 -21.02 8.25
N SER A 150 14.48 -19.69 8.34
CA SER A 150 14.62 -18.93 9.59
C SER A 150 13.29 -18.28 9.99
N LYS A 151 12.83 -18.56 11.21
CA LYS A 151 11.61 -17.97 11.77
C LYS A 151 11.72 -16.43 11.80
N GLU A 152 12.84 -15.92 12.27
CA GLU A 152 13.10 -14.48 12.41
C GLU A 152 13.14 -13.79 11.05
N ALA A 153 13.87 -14.34 10.08
CA ALA A 153 13.95 -13.78 8.74
C ALA A 153 12.60 -13.84 8.01
N LEU A 154 11.82 -14.89 8.25
CA LEU A 154 10.49 -15.02 7.66
C LEU A 154 9.49 -14.03 8.28
N LEU A 155 9.57 -13.77 9.60
CA LEU A 155 8.80 -12.71 10.24
C LEU A 155 9.14 -11.33 9.68
N GLN A 156 10.42 -11.04 9.45
CA GLN A 156 10.81 -9.79 8.80
C GLN A 156 10.22 -9.66 7.39
N ALA A 157 10.27 -10.72 6.58
CA ALA A 157 9.67 -10.73 5.25
C ALA A 157 8.14 -10.56 5.30
N TYR A 158 7.48 -11.15 6.30
CA TYR A 158 6.07 -10.96 6.58
C TYR A 158 5.75 -9.50 6.92
N MET A 159 6.50 -8.88 7.85
CA MET A 159 6.31 -7.49 8.25
C MET A 159 6.48 -6.53 7.08
N LEU A 160 7.51 -6.71 6.25
CA LEU A 160 7.71 -5.93 5.03
C LEU A 160 6.53 -6.09 4.06
N SER A 161 6.02 -7.31 3.89
CA SER A 161 4.85 -7.56 3.05
C SER A 161 3.60 -6.85 3.59
N LEU A 162 3.43 -6.83 4.93
CA LEU A 162 2.32 -6.16 5.59
C LEU A 162 2.40 -4.63 5.40
N ILE A 163 3.57 -4.03 5.57
CA ILE A 163 3.79 -2.59 5.33
C ILE A 163 3.39 -2.25 3.90
N HIS A 164 3.91 -2.94 2.90
CA HIS A 164 3.64 -2.66 1.48
C HIS A 164 2.18 -2.90 1.07
N ILE A 165 1.44 -3.74 1.78
CA ILE A 165 0.02 -3.98 1.54
C ILE A 165 -0.84 -2.95 2.26
N SER A 166 -0.50 -2.63 3.50
CA SER A 166 -1.33 -1.81 4.39
C SER A 166 -1.13 -0.31 4.18
N GLU A 167 0.03 0.11 3.66
CA GLU A 167 0.25 1.50 3.30
C GLU A 167 -0.46 1.86 1.97
N PRO A 168 -1.18 2.93 1.89
CA PRO A 168 -1.59 3.93 2.87
C PRO A 168 -3.02 3.74 3.40
N THR A 169 -3.51 2.54 3.53
CA THR A 169 -4.88 2.27 4.00
C THR A 169 -4.98 2.14 5.52
N ARG A 170 -3.86 1.94 6.20
CA ARG A 170 -3.77 2.12 7.65
C ARG A 170 -3.13 3.46 7.93
N LEU A 171 -3.95 4.50 7.91
CA LEU A 171 -3.63 5.67 8.69
C LEU A 171 -3.56 5.23 10.14
N GLN A 172 -2.40 5.41 10.73
CA GLN A 172 -2.17 5.17 12.13
C GLN A 172 -3.27 5.83 12.97
N LEU A 173 -3.95 5.02 13.69
CA LEU A 173 -4.61 5.45 14.92
C LEU A 173 -3.56 5.84 15.95
#